data_5d39c82bb818c173c0305c42fe1ad331
#
_entry.id   5d39c82bb818c173c0305c42fe1ad331
#
_cell.length_a   1.000
_cell.length_b   1.000
_cell.length_c   1.000
_cell.angle_alpha   90.00
_cell.angle_beta   90.00
_cell.angle_gamma   90.00
#
_symmetry.space_group_name_H-M   'P 1'
#
loop_
_entity.id
_entity.type
_entity.pdbx_description
1 polymer ?
#
loop_
_entity_poly.entity_id
_entity_poly.type
_entity_poly.pdbx_seq_one_letter_code
_entity_poly.pdbx_strand_id
1 'polypeptide(L)'
;MTAPRQVGPAIVARAVNSRLRVGRLTQAGQAITLTQTDATTCGPTCLLAARLLLAPGERAAVTSDLAQEMAAAPLGREGKQLVSVLSRQQVRLQRAMNIRGLGILPWPKALGSTPWSVARQMTEIASACTPGSGRRRYTVRWVSDHGPAWGSEVASIREALAGGLPVILVTGGPLVLDDAESEPTARTRLRASLARTPAVPRHYVLALPWHAIGQDDPGKGRAHIYEPSSGAVRALDLTAPRDPHRPGPRELGNWPRVLAVIAPEN
;
A
#
# COMPACT_ATOMS: atom_id res chain seq x y z
N MET A 1 39.72 -19.56 -6.26
CA MET A 1 39.25 -18.24 -6.78
C MET A 1 37.80 -18.41 -7.25
N THR A 2 36.85 -17.99 -6.45
CA THR A 2 35.40 -18.02 -6.79
C THR A 2 35.11 -16.84 -7.68
N ALA A 3 34.58 -17.09 -8.90
CA ALA A 3 34.19 -16.04 -9.83
C ALA A 3 33.18 -15.12 -9.14
N PRO A 4 33.25 -13.78 -9.35
CA PRO A 4 32.26 -12.85 -8.81
C PRO A 4 30.89 -13.20 -9.38
N ARG A 5 29.92 -13.45 -8.46
CA ARG A 5 28.50 -13.61 -8.84
C ARG A 5 28.09 -12.36 -9.61
N GLN A 6 27.77 -12.52 -10.88
CA GLN A 6 27.09 -11.46 -11.64
C GLN A 6 25.75 -11.20 -10.98
N VAL A 7 25.67 -10.08 -10.27
CA VAL A 7 24.40 -9.57 -9.72
C VAL A 7 23.57 -9.13 -10.92
N GLY A 8 22.49 -9.83 -11.21
CA GLY A 8 21.57 -9.45 -12.27
C GLY A 8 20.97 -8.06 -12.01
N PRO A 9 20.48 -7.36 -13.05
CA PRO A 9 19.94 -6.00 -12.90
C PRO A 9 18.83 -5.95 -11.87
N ALA A 10 18.92 -4.97 -10.95
CA ALA A 10 18.00 -4.80 -9.84
C ALA A 10 16.56 -4.57 -10.32
N ILE A 11 15.60 -5.16 -9.61
CA ILE A 11 14.17 -4.89 -9.81
C ILE A 11 13.83 -3.62 -9.05
N VAL A 12 13.16 -2.69 -9.71
CA VAL A 12 12.78 -1.40 -9.16
C VAL A 12 11.29 -1.13 -9.37
N ALA A 13 10.71 -0.30 -8.49
CA ALA A 13 9.37 0.24 -8.63
C ALA A 13 9.45 1.72 -9.00
N ARG A 14 8.66 2.16 -9.97
CA ARG A 14 8.54 3.57 -10.39
C ARG A 14 7.11 3.91 -10.80
N ALA A 15 6.73 5.17 -10.62
CA ALA A 15 5.47 5.67 -11.18
C ALA A 15 5.68 6.03 -12.65
N VAL A 16 5.01 5.29 -13.55
CA VAL A 16 5.03 5.54 -14.99
C VAL A 16 3.59 5.52 -15.50
N ASN A 17 3.19 6.55 -16.24
CA ASN A 17 1.81 6.70 -16.75
C ASN A 17 0.75 6.49 -15.67
N SER A 18 0.91 7.15 -14.52
CA SER A 18 0.02 7.07 -13.35
C SER A 18 -0.18 5.65 -12.79
N ARG A 19 0.81 4.76 -12.96
CA ARG A 19 0.79 3.40 -12.41
C ARG A 19 2.12 3.04 -11.77
N LEU A 20 2.08 2.24 -10.71
CA LEU A 20 3.28 1.68 -10.11
C LEU A 20 3.78 0.50 -10.95
N ARG A 21 4.83 0.77 -11.71
CA ARG A 21 5.48 -0.21 -12.58
C ARG A 21 6.65 -0.85 -11.87
N VAL A 22 6.72 -2.17 -11.95
CA VAL A 22 7.79 -2.99 -11.36
C VAL A 22 8.48 -3.78 -12.46
N GLY A 23 9.79 -3.73 -12.51
CA GLY A 23 10.59 -4.43 -13.52
C GLY A 23 12.06 -4.10 -13.43
N ARG A 24 12.86 -4.64 -14.38
CA ARG A 24 14.29 -4.33 -14.51
C ARG A 24 14.48 -2.97 -15.15
N LEU A 25 15.43 -2.19 -14.62
CA LEU A 25 15.73 -0.82 -15.13
C LEU A 25 16.10 -0.77 -16.63
N THR A 26 16.70 -1.84 -17.14
CA THR A 26 17.31 -1.88 -18.49
C THR A 26 16.33 -2.27 -19.61
N GLN A 27 15.10 -2.70 -19.28
CA GLN A 27 14.14 -3.20 -20.27
C GLN A 27 12.75 -2.63 -20.01
N ALA A 28 12.48 -1.44 -20.53
CA ALA A 28 11.19 -0.75 -20.37
C ALA A 28 9.96 -1.58 -20.80
N GLY A 29 10.12 -2.56 -21.71
CA GLY A 29 9.06 -3.42 -22.21
C GLY A 29 8.61 -4.54 -21.25
N GLN A 30 9.37 -4.82 -20.19
CA GLN A 30 9.11 -5.95 -19.28
C GLN A 30 8.56 -5.53 -17.91
N ALA A 31 8.40 -4.24 -17.67
CA ALA A 31 7.81 -3.76 -16.43
C ALA A 31 6.30 -4.04 -16.39
N ILE A 32 5.84 -4.63 -15.29
CA ILE A 32 4.41 -4.90 -15.03
C ILE A 32 3.82 -3.86 -14.08
N THR A 33 2.51 -3.67 -14.11
CA THR A 33 1.80 -2.92 -13.06
C THR A 33 1.69 -3.79 -11.82
N LEU A 34 2.13 -3.29 -10.67
CA LEU A 34 1.89 -3.98 -9.40
C LEU A 34 0.41 -3.82 -9.03
N THR A 35 -0.29 -4.92 -8.83
CA THR A 35 -1.68 -4.95 -8.39
C THR A 35 -1.87 -6.04 -7.33
N GLN A 36 -2.89 -5.90 -6.51
CA GLN A 36 -3.27 -6.94 -5.56
C GLN A 36 -3.76 -8.21 -6.28
N THR A 37 -3.49 -9.36 -5.68
CA THR A 37 -3.82 -10.66 -6.27
C THR A 37 -5.29 -11.02 -6.06
N ASP A 38 -5.86 -10.64 -4.92
CA ASP A 38 -7.26 -10.84 -4.55
C ASP A 38 -7.77 -9.72 -3.65
N ALA A 39 -9.07 -9.72 -3.33
CA ALA A 39 -9.72 -8.67 -2.53
C ALA A 39 -9.17 -8.55 -1.10
N THR A 40 -8.37 -9.49 -0.61
CA THR A 40 -7.85 -9.52 0.76
C THR A 40 -6.36 -9.18 0.85
N THR A 41 -5.68 -8.97 -0.29
CA THR A 41 -4.23 -8.75 -0.38
C THR A 41 -3.81 -7.29 -0.54
N CYS A 42 -4.71 -6.31 -0.33
CA CYS A 42 -4.37 -4.88 -0.40
C CYS A 42 -3.23 -4.49 0.56
N GLY A 43 -3.29 -4.91 1.84
CA GLY A 43 -2.23 -4.69 2.82
C GLY A 43 -0.88 -5.30 2.41
N PRO A 44 -0.80 -6.61 2.11
CA PRO A 44 0.40 -7.24 1.55
C PRO A 44 0.96 -6.55 0.33
N THR A 45 0.10 -6.06 -0.57
CA THR A 45 0.52 -5.37 -1.79
C THR A 45 1.12 -4.00 -1.50
N CYS A 46 0.53 -3.24 -0.56
CA CYS A 46 1.13 -2.00 -0.06
C CYS A 46 2.50 -2.23 0.59
N LEU A 47 2.64 -3.29 1.39
CA LEU A 47 3.93 -3.68 2.00
C LEU A 47 4.98 -4.06 0.95
N LEU A 48 4.58 -4.82 -0.08
CA LEU A 48 5.47 -5.17 -1.17
C LEU A 48 5.91 -3.94 -1.96
N ALA A 49 4.98 -3.01 -2.24
CA ALA A 49 5.30 -1.73 -2.86
C ALA A 49 6.29 -0.90 -2.01
N ALA A 50 6.02 -0.76 -0.71
CA ALA A 50 6.90 -0.07 0.22
C ALA A 50 8.31 -0.70 0.26
N ARG A 51 8.38 -2.02 0.29
CA ARG A 51 9.64 -2.77 0.27
C ARG A 51 10.46 -2.48 -0.99
N LEU A 52 9.81 -2.50 -2.18
CA LEU A 52 10.47 -2.21 -3.45
C LEU A 52 10.95 -0.76 -3.58
N LEU A 53 10.30 0.17 -2.87
CA LEU A 53 10.66 1.59 -2.88
C LEU A 53 11.77 1.91 -1.86
N LEU A 54 11.74 1.29 -0.68
CA LEU A 54 12.72 1.51 0.38
C LEU A 54 14.06 0.82 0.12
N ALA A 55 14.08 -0.19 -0.74
CA ALA A 55 15.26 -0.94 -1.10
C ALA A 55 15.71 -0.64 -2.54
N PRO A 56 16.21 0.56 -2.86
CA PRO A 56 16.72 0.86 -4.18
C PRO A 56 18.02 0.08 -4.42
N GLY A 57 18.05 -0.73 -5.48
CA GLY A 57 19.26 -1.39 -5.97
C GLY A 57 19.68 -2.64 -5.20
N GLU A 58 20.97 -2.93 -5.21
CA GLU A 58 21.61 -4.19 -4.78
C GLU A 58 21.46 -4.56 -3.28
N ARG A 59 20.94 -3.66 -2.45
CA ARG A 59 20.82 -3.86 -1.00
C ARG A 59 19.60 -4.68 -0.58
N ALA A 60 18.75 -5.02 -1.50
CA ALA A 60 17.53 -5.73 -1.16
C ALA A 60 17.80 -7.24 -1.11
N ALA A 61 17.92 -7.80 0.08
CA ALA A 61 17.73 -9.23 0.33
C ALA A 61 16.40 -9.74 -0.27
N VAL A 62 15.44 -8.83 -0.48
CA VAL A 62 14.19 -8.97 -1.22
C VAL A 62 14.39 -9.22 -2.68
N THR A 63 15.39 -8.54 -3.28
CA THR A 63 15.70 -8.73 -4.68
C THR A 63 16.52 -10.00 -4.89
N SER A 64 17.18 -10.58 -3.87
CA SER A 64 17.90 -11.84 -4.05
C SER A 64 16.95 -13.00 -4.31
N ASP A 65 15.88 -13.16 -3.53
CA ASP A 65 14.87 -14.21 -3.76
C ASP A 65 14.11 -13.93 -5.08
N LEU A 66 13.71 -12.68 -5.29
CA LEU A 66 13.02 -12.24 -6.49
C LEU A 66 13.95 -12.33 -7.72
N ALA A 67 15.18 -11.88 -7.62
CA ALA A 67 16.18 -11.96 -8.68
C ALA A 67 16.62 -13.40 -8.96
N GLN A 68 16.72 -14.25 -7.94
CA GLN A 68 17.05 -15.65 -8.08
C GLN A 68 15.91 -16.44 -8.73
N GLU A 69 14.64 -16.19 -8.34
CA GLU A 69 13.47 -16.77 -8.99
C GLU A 69 13.32 -16.27 -10.46
N MET A 70 13.72 -15.04 -10.76
CA MET A 70 13.68 -14.48 -12.12
C MET A 70 14.88 -14.87 -12.98
N ALA A 71 16.06 -15.12 -12.39
CA ALA A 71 17.22 -15.59 -13.14
C ALA A 71 17.04 -17.02 -13.68
N ALA A 72 16.16 -17.80 -13.05
CA ALA A 72 15.77 -19.13 -13.50
C ALA A 72 14.71 -19.11 -14.62
N ALA A 73 14.27 -17.91 -15.08
CA ALA A 73 13.22 -17.77 -16.06
C ALA A 73 13.72 -17.94 -17.50
N PRO A 74 12.99 -18.66 -18.38
CA PRO A 74 13.25 -18.66 -19.80
C PRO A 74 13.07 -17.27 -20.40
N LEU A 75 13.96 -16.86 -21.28
CA LEU A 75 13.87 -15.63 -22.06
C LEU A 75 12.50 -15.51 -22.76
N GLY A 76 11.86 -14.35 -22.66
CA GLY A 76 10.57 -14.05 -23.31
C GLY A 76 9.32 -14.30 -22.44
N ARG A 77 9.45 -14.90 -21.24
CA ARG A 77 8.33 -15.10 -20.29
C ARG A 77 8.45 -14.27 -19.00
N GLU A 78 9.43 -13.38 -18.94
CA GLU A 78 9.81 -12.62 -17.74
C GLU A 78 8.63 -11.85 -17.11
N GLY A 79 7.76 -11.23 -17.91
CA GLY A 79 6.60 -10.50 -17.37
C GLY A 79 5.60 -11.40 -16.64
N LYS A 80 5.24 -12.56 -17.22
CA LYS A 80 4.31 -13.52 -16.58
C LYS A 80 4.92 -14.12 -15.31
N GLN A 81 6.22 -14.37 -15.32
CA GLN A 81 6.94 -14.90 -14.18
C GLN A 81 7.04 -13.86 -13.07
N LEU A 82 7.32 -12.60 -13.38
CA LEU A 82 7.31 -11.52 -12.41
C LEU A 82 5.94 -11.38 -11.73
N VAL A 83 4.83 -11.44 -12.48
CA VAL A 83 3.48 -11.46 -11.90
C VAL A 83 3.33 -12.63 -10.92
N SER A 84 3.72 -13.84 -11.32
CA SER A 84 3.62 -15.04 -10.48
C SER A 84 4.44 -14.91 -9.20
N VAL A 85 5.66 -14.39 -9.30
CA VAL A 85 6.54 -14.18 -8.14
C VAL A 85 5.95 -13.14 -7.18
N LEU A 86 5.51 -11.98 -7.70
CA LEU A 86 4.90 -10.92 -6.88
C LEU A 86 3.61 -11.41 -6.21
N SER A 87 2.79 -12.20 -6.91
CA SER A 87 1.59 -12.81 -6.33
C SER A 87 1.93 -13.78 -5.19
N ARG A 88 2.94 -14.63 -5.35
CA ARG A 88 3.40 -15.51 -4.27
C ARG A 88 3.92 -14.73 -3.06
N GLN A 89 4.65 -13.64 -3.29
CA GLN A 89 5.15 -12.77 -2.22
C GLN A 89 3.99 -12.12 -1.44
N GLN A 90 2.95 -11.63 -2.13
CA GLN A 90 1.75 -11.10 -1.49
C GLN A 90 1.08 -12.14 -0.59
N VAL A 91 0.90 -13.37 -1.08
CA VAL A 91 0.30 -14.47 -0.30
C VAL A 91 1.18 -14.86 0.89
N ARG A 92 2.51 -14.90 0.73
CA ARG A 92 3.45 -15.15 1.84
C ARG A 92 3.35 -14.08 2.92
N LEU A 93 3.36 -12.79 2.54
CA LEU A 93 3.18 -11.67 3.47
C LEU A 93 1.84 -11.75 4.20
N GLN A 94 0.75 -12.05 3.49
CA GLN A 94 -0.57 -12.21 4.09
C GLN A 94 -0.58 -13.34 5.13
N ARG A 95 -0.01 -14.49 4.81
CA ARG A 95 0.07 -15.62 5.76
C ARG A 95 0.89 -15.23 6.99
N ALA A 96 2.05 -14.62 6.81
CA ALA A 96 2.90 -14.18 7.92
C ALA A 96 2.18 -13.19 8.85
N MET A 97 1.40 -12.26 8.28
CA MET A 97 0.59 -11.32 9.06
C MET A 97 -0.56 -11.99 9.80
N ASN A 98 -1.24 -12.95 9.16
CA ASN A 98 -2.44 -13.55 9.70
C ASN A 98 -2.16 -14.58 10.81
N ILE A 99 -1.01 -15.25 10.79
CA ILE A 99 -0.61 -16.19 11.86
C ILE A 99 -0.58 -15.51 13.24
N ARG A 100 -0.23 -14.24 13.30
CA ARG A 100 -0.17 -13.42 14.53
C ARG A 100 -1.01 -12.15 14.41
N GLY A 101 -2.14 -12.22 13.71
CA GLY A 101 -2.96 -11.06 13.41
C GLY A 101 -3.57 -10.39 14.65
N LEU A 102 -3.87 -11.20 15.69
CA LEU A 102 -4.32 -10.74 17.02
C LEU A 102 -3.30 -11.13 18.12
N GLY A 103 -2.03 -10.85 17.91
CA GLY A 103 -0.95 -11.23 18.83
C GLY A 103 -0.64 -12.72 18.76
N ILE A 104 -1.22 -13.52 19.64
CA ILE A 104 -1.04 -15.00 19.68
C ILE A 104 -2.08 -15.75 18.85
N LEU A 105 -3.21 -15.09 18.50
CA LEU A 105 -4.31 -15.71 17.79
C LEU A 105 -4.21 -15.43 16.27
N PRO A 106 -4.55 -16.43 15.43
CA PRO A 106 -4.62 -16.24 13.99
C PRO A 106 -5.80 -15.34 13.60
N TRP A 107 -5.61 -14.57 12.54
CA TRP A 107 -6.67 -13.74 11.96
C TRP A 107 -7.22 -14.38 10.69
N PRO A 108 -8.55 -14.45 10.49
CA PRO A 108 -9.14 -15.05 9.31
C PRO A 108 -8.74 -14.34 8.03
N LYS A 109 -8.29 -15.10 7.02
CA LYS A 109 -7.86 -14.56 5.71
C LYS A 109 -8.96 -13.72 5.05
N ALA A 110 -10.22 -14.13 5.17
CA ALA A 110 -11.38 -13.46 4.58
C ALA A 110 -11.56 -12.01 5.05
N LEU A 111 -11.01 -11.66 6.22
CA LEU A 111 -11.05 -10.31 6.78
C LEU A 111 -9.83 -9.46 6.42
N GLY A 112 -8.97 -9.95 5.50
CA GLY A 112 -7.74 -9.26 5.10
C GLY A 112 -6.66 -9.31 6.19
N SER A 113 -5.95 -8.22 6.39
CA SER A 113 -4.88 -8.09 7.40
C SER A 113 -5.28 -7.06 8.46
N THR A 114 -4.84 -7.27 9.71
CA THR A 114 -5.07 -6.26 10.76
C THR A 114 -4.09 -5.08 10.61
N PRO A 115 -4.48 -3.84 10.96
CA PRO A 115 -3.57 -2.69 10.90
C PRO A 115 -2.29 -2.88 11.72
N TRP A 116 -2.38 -3.55 12.87
CA TRP A 116 -1.22 -3.84 13.73
C TRP A 116 -0.24 -4.82 13.10
N SER A 117 -0.75 -5.85 12.39
CA SER A 117 0.12 -6.77 11.67
C SER A 117 0.81 -6.09 10.48
N VAL A 118 0.12 -5.18 9.79
CA VAL A 118 0.69 -4.36 8.72
C VAL A 118 1.77 -3.42 9.28
N ALA A 119 1.51 -2.74 10.41
CA ALA A 119 2.48 -1.86 11.06
C ALA A 119 3.75 -2.60 11.50
N ARG A 120 3.60 -3.81 12.06
CA ARG A 120 4.74 -4.67 12.43
C ARG A 120 5.58 -5.03 11.20
N GLN A 121 4.95 -5.49 10.13
CA GLN A 121 5.67 -5.84 8.89
C GLN A 121 6.33 -4.61 8.26
N MET A 122 5.69 -3.44 8.30
CA MET A 122 6.29 -2.20 7.82
C MET A 122 7.53 -1.83 8.63
N THR A 123 7.51 -2.04 9.97
CA THR A 123 8.67 -1.85 10.85
C THR A 123 9.84 -2.76 10.45
N GLU A 124 9.56 -4.04 10.17
CA GLU A 124 10.57 -5.01 9.73
C GLU A 124 11.17 -4.60 8.37
N ILE A 125 10.33 -4.21 7.42
CA ILE A 125 10.74 -3.75 6.08
C ILE A 125 11.62 -2.49 6.20
N ALA A 126 11.17 -1.47 6.91
CA ALA A 126 11.91 -0.22 7.05
C ALA A 126 13.26 -0.44 7.74
N SER A 127 13.30 -1.26 8.80
CA SER A 127 14.53 -1.58 9.51
C SER A 127 15.53 -2.35 8.66
N ALA A 128 15.05 -3.26 7.81
CA ALA A 128 15.90 -4.04 6.91
C ALA A 128 16.45 -3.19 5.74
N CYS A 129 15.69 -2.22 5.26
CA CYS A 129 16.04 -1.42 4.08
C CYS A 129 16.86 -0.17 4.41
N THR A 130 16.90 0.29 5.67
CA THR A 130 17.64 1.49 6.10
C THR A 130 18.62 1.18 7.23
N PRO A 131 19.65 0.35 7.00
CA PRO A 131 20.65 0.02 8.00
C PRO A 131 21.42 1.29 8.41
N GLY A 132 21.58 1.50 9.71
CA GLY A 132 22.31 2.65 10.28
C GLY A 132 21.42 3.85 10.68
N SER A 133 20.16 3.90 10.29
CA SER A 133 19.24 4.99 10.69
C SER A 133 18.47 4.72 12.01
N GLY A 134 18.86 3.69 12.76
CA GLY A 134 18.09 3.20 13.90
C GLY A 134 16.86 2.37 13.50
N ARG A 135 16.29 1.65 14.48
CA ARG A 135 15.07 0.88 14.25
C ARG A 135 13.87 1.84 14.12
N ARG A 136 13.41 2.07 12.91
CA ARG A 136 12.21 2.88 12.68
C ARG A 136 10.96 2.05 12.92
N ARG A 137 10.28 2.34 14.01
CA ARG A 137 9.03 1.68 14.38
C ARG A 137 7.86 2.34 13.67
N TYR A 138 7.02 1.54 13.03
CA TYR A 138 5.74 1.97 12.48
C TYR A 138 4.62 1.64 13.45
N THR A 139 3.72 2.58 13.66
CA THR A 139 2.58 2.43 14.56
C THR A 139 1.27 2.76 13.88
N VAL A 140 0.19 2.26 14.43
CA VAL A 140 -1.18 2.54 13.98
C VAL A 140 -1.72 3.70 14.80
N ARG A 141 -2.04 4.80 14.14
CA ARG A 141 -2.76 5.93 14.73
C ARG A 141 -4.17 5.98 14.15
N TRP A 142 -5.17 5.79 15.00
CA TRP A 142 -6.56 5.96 14.61
C TRP A 142 -6.86 7.45 14.47
N VAL A 143 -7.51 7.85 13.38
CA VAL A 143 -7.73 9.26 13.04
C VAL A 143 -9.18 9.52 12.69
N SER A 144 -9.58 10.78 12.82
CA SER A 144 -10.81 11.32 12.26
C SER A 144 -10.43 12.31 11.16
N ASP A 145 -10.54 11.89 9.91
CA ASP A 145 -10.12 12.66 8.73
C ASP A 145 -11.01 13.86 8.37
N HIS A 146 -11.95 14.20 9.25
CA HIS A 146 -12.79 15.41 9.25
C HIS A 146 -12.69 16.18 10.57
N GLY A 147 -11.89 15.67 11.51
CA GLY A 147 -11.67 16.32 12.80
C GLY A 147 -10.62 17.44 12.74
N PRO A 148 -10.56 18.27 13.78
CA PRO A 148 -9.62 19.41 13.82
C PRO A 148 -8.14 18.99 13.80
N ALA A 149 -7.82 17.79 14.28
CA ALA A 149 -6.45 17.26 14.28
C ALA A 149 -5.98 16.72 12.92
N TRP A 150 -6.87 16.57 11.93
CA TRP A 150 -6.52 15.98 10.63
C TRP A 150 -5.46 16.77 9.86
N GLY A 151 -5.52 18.10 9.94
CA GLY A 151 -4.51 18.95 9.29
C GLY A 151 -3.07 18.70 9.81
N SER A 152 -2.91 18.50 11.11
CA SER A 152 -1.61 18.15 11.71
C SER A 152 -1.18 16.72 11.35
N GLU A 153 -2.11 15.79 11.27
CA GLU A 153 -1.81 14.42 10.81
C GLU A 153 -1.35 14.40 9.35
N VAL A 154 -1.99 15.17 8.46
CA VAL A 154 -1.55 15.33 7.07
C VAL A 154 -0.16 15.96 6.99
N ALA A 155 0.15 16.93 7.85
CA ALA A 155 1.50 17.49 7.92
C ALA A 155 2.55 16.44 8.33
N SER A 156 2.26 15.61 9.35
CA SER A 156 3.11 14.50 9.78
C SER A 156 3.30 13.44 8.69
N ILE A 157 2.22 13.09 7.96
CA ILE A 157 2.31 12.20 6.78
C ILE A 157 3.27 12.78 5.76
N ARG A 158 3.14 14.05 5.41
CA ARG A 158 3.99 14.71 4.42
C ARG A 158 5.46 14.78 4.85
N GLU A 159 5.72 15.02 6.13
CA GLU A 159 7.07 15.00 6.70
C GLU A 159 7.72 13.60 6.52
N ALA A 160 7.00 12.53 6.86
CA ALA A 160 7.48 11.17 6.63
C ALA A 160 7.79 10.92 5.13
N LEU A 161 6.91 11.35 4.22
CA LEU A 161 7.10 11.20 2.78
C LEU A 161 8.30 12.02 2.27
N ALA A 162 8.51 13.24 2.78
CA ALA A 162 9.68 14.05 2.47
C ALA A 162 10.97 13.39 2.96
N GLY A 163 10.93 12.72 4.11
CA GLY A 163 12.01 11.91 4.66
C GLY A 163 12.24 10.56 3.96
N GLY A 164 11.54 10.28 2.86
CA GLY A 164 11.68 9.04 2.09
C GLY A 164 10.94 7.84 2.66
N LEU A 165 10.05 8.04 3.63
CA LEU A 165 9.34 6.97 4.32
C LEU A 165 7.90 6.88 3.83
N PRO A 166 7.48 5.76 3.22
CA PRO A 166 6.10 5.58 2.78
C PRO A 166 5.17 5.43 3.99
N VAL A 167 3.92 5.86 3.83
CA VAL A 167 2.88 5.83 4.86
C VAL A 167 1.68 5.04 4.33
N ILE A 168 1.15 4.09 5.12
CA ILE A 168 -0.05 3.35 4.74
C ILE A 168 -1.28 4.01 5.35
N LEU A 169 -2.29 4.27 4.53
CA LEU A 169 -3.59 4.76 4.96
C LEU A 169 -4.57 3.60 4.99
N VAL A 170 -5.27 3.45 6.11
CA VAL A 170 -6.36 2.49 6.27
C VAL A 170 -7.65 3.21 5.93
N THR A 171 -8.29 2.82 4.84
CA THR A 171 -9.50 3.45 4.35
C THR A 171 -10.73 2.60 4.61
N GLY A 172 -11.88 3.22 4.66
CA GLY A 172 -13.13 2.54 4.92
C GLY A 172 -14.32 3.46 4.89
N GLY A 173 -15.46 2.91 5.31
CA GLY A 173 -16.73 3.61 5.32
C GLY A 173 -17.79 2.81 6.06
N PRO A 174 -19.06 3.24 5.99
CA PRO A 174 -20.20 2.49 6.53
C PRO A 174 -20.30 1.10 5.85
N LEU A 175 -21.13 0.22 6.41
CA LEU A 175 -21.32 -1.12 5.85
C LEU A 175 -21.84 -1.11 4.42
N VAL A 176 -22.65 -0.11 4.07
CA VAL A 176 -23.16 0.13 2.72
C VAL A 176 -22.99 1.62 2.41
N LEU A 177 -22.48 1.93 1.23
CA LEU A 177 -22.47 3.30 0.72
C LEU A 177 -23.84 3.63 0.13
N ASP A 178 -24.26 4.88 0.30
CA ASP A 178 -25.56 5.33 -0.21
C ASP A 178 -25.47 5.63 -1.71
N ASP A 179 -26.20 4.86 -2.51
CA ASP A 179 -26.39 5.14 -3.93
C ASP A 179 -27.62 6.04 -4.06
N ALA A 180 -27.41 7.33 -4.28
CA ALA A 180 -28.40 8.40 -4.18
C ALA A 180 -29.60 8.34 -5.17
N GLU A 181 -29.78 7.27 -5.94
CA GLU A 181 -30.75 7.21 -7.04
C GLU A 181 -31.85 6.13 -6.87
N SER A 182 -32.04 5.58 -5.68
CA SER A 182 -33.01 4.48 -5.50
C SER A 182 -34.31 4.94 -4.86
N GLU A 183 -35.45 4.61 -5.50
CA GLU A 183 -36.78 4.75 -4.97
C GLU A 183 -36.96 4.19 -3.54
N PRO A 184 -37.78 4.75 -2.66
CA PRO A 184 -37.92 4.38 -1.25
C PRO A 184 -38.65 3.05 -1.06
N THR A 185 -37.95 1.95 -1.26
CA THR A 185 -38.42 0.59 -0.97
C THR A 185 -38.01 0.14 0.43
N ALA A 186 -38.54 -0.99 0.94
CA ALA A 186 -38.07 -1.58 2.20
C ALA A 186 -36.57 -1.91 2.17
N ARG A 187 -36.04 -2.29 0.99
CA ARG A 187 -34.60 -2.51 0.76
C ARG A 187 -33.80 -1.22 0.92
N THR A 188 -34.29 -0.09 0.40
CA THR A 188 -33.61 1.22 0.53
C THR A 188 -33.60 1.72 1.97
N ARG A 189 -34.64 1.46 2.76
CA ARG A 189 -34.66 1.78 4.20
C ARG A 189 -33.62 1.00 4.99
N LEU A 190 -33.46 -0.32 4.71
CA LEU A 190 -32.41 -1.14 5.32
C LEU A 190 -31.01 -0.64 4.89
N ARG A 191 -30.82 -0.33 3.60
CA ARG A 191 -29.54 0.23 3.12
C ARG A 191 -29.23 1.57 3.78
N ALA A 192 -30.20 2.48 3.91
CA ALA A 192 -30.03 3.75 4.61
C ALA A 192 -29.69 3.56 6.10
N SER A 193 -30.23 2.54 6.77
CA SER A 193 -29.83 2.17 8.13
C SER A 193 -28.39 1.66 8.19
N LEU A 194 -27.98 0.81 7.23
CA LEU A 194 -26.62 0.28 7.13
C LEU A 194 -25.59 1.36 6.73
N ALA A 195 -26.01 2.37 5.95
CA ALA A 195 -25.19 3.53 5.61
C ALA A 195 -24.88 4.44 6.82
N ARG A 196 -25.70 4.36 7.88
CA ARG A 196 -25.46 5.08 9.14
C ARG A 196 -24.59 4.31 10.14
N THR A 197 -24.11 3.12 9.79
CA THR A 197 -23.23 2.36 10.66
C THR A 197 -21.88 3.05 10.81
N PRO A 198 -21.18 2.87 11.93
CA PRO A 198 -19.81 3.35 12.09
C PRO A 198 -18.92 2.88 10.93
N ALA A 199 -18.01 3.73 10.51
CA ALA A 199 -17.06 3.38 9.45
C ALA A 199 -16.14 2.25 9.92
N VAL A 200 -15.98 1.23 9.08
CA VAL A 200 -15.11 0.08 9.35
C VAL A 200 -13.95 0.04 8.34
N PRO A 201 -12.75 -0.40 8.77
CA PRO A 201 -11.61 -0.59 7.88
C PRO A 201 -11.94 -1.61 6.78
N ARG A 202 -11.65 -1.23 5.53
CA ARG A 202 -11.98 -2.04 4.36
C ARG A 202 -10.81 -2.21 3.41
N HIS A 203 -9.92 -1.23 3.36
CA HIS A 203 -8.88 -1.20 2.33
C HIS A 203 -7.61 -0.52 2.85
N TYR A 204 -6.49 -0.82 2.20
CA TYR A 204 -5.19 -0.21 2.44
C TYR A 204 -4.70 0.43 1.15
N VAL A 205 -4.22 1.66 1.26
CA VAL A 205 -3.52 2.36 0.18
C VAL A 205 -2.19 2.90 0.71
N LEU A 206 -1.23 3.16 -0.19
CA LEU A 206 0.10 3.58 0.20
C LEU A 206 0.38 5.00 -0.30
N ALA A 207 0.61 5.92 0.63
CA ALA A 207 1.18 7.23 0.32
C ALA A 207 2.68 7.08 0.06
N LEU A 208 3.13 7.61 -1.08
CA LEU A 208 4.45 7.37 -1.64
C LEU A 208 5.37 8.58 -1.46
N PRO A 209 6.64 8.38 -1.06
CA PRO A 209 7.66 9.40 -1.17
C PRO A 209 7.84 9.78 -2.64
N TRP A 210 7.58 11.04 -2.99
CA TRP A 210 7.54 11.50 -4.39
C TRP A 210 8.89 11.33 -5.11
N HIS A 211 9.99 11.60 -4.44
CA HIS A 211 11.32 11.40 -5.03
C HIS A 211 11.66 9.91 -5.27
N ALA A 212 11.15 8.98 -4.44
CA ALA A 212 11.39 7.55 -4.63
C ALA A 212 10.69 6.99 -5.86
N ILE A 213 9.61 7.62 -6.30
CA ILE A 213 8.85 7.24 -7.50
C ILE A 213 9.17 8.09 -8.73
N GLY A 214 10.11 9.03 -8.61
CA GLY A 214 10.50 9.93 -9.71
C GLY A 214 9.41 10.95 -10.05
N GLN A 215 8.70 11.46 -9.05
CA GLN A 215 7.67 12.50 -9.17
C GLN A 215 8.06 13.73 -8.36
N ASP A 216 7.46 14.86 -8.69
CA ASP A 216 7.59 16.10 -7.92
C ASP A 216 6.71 16.08 -6.67
N ASP A 217 7.00 16.98 -5.72
CA ASP A 217 6.14 17.22 -4.56
C ASP A 217 4.74 17.62 -5.04
N PRO A 218 3.68 16.87 -4.67
CA PRO A 218 2.32 17.17 -5.11
C PRO A 218 1.71 18.44 -4.48
N GLY A 219 2.44 19.10 -3.58
CA GLY A 219 2.03 20.34 -2.91
C GLY A 219 1.40 20.13 -1.53
N LYS A 220 1.12 21.26 -0.86
CA LYS A 220 0.56 21.29 0.49
C LYS A 220 -0.77 20.52 0.57
N GLY A 221 -0.93 19.72 1.63
CA GLY A 221 -2.14 18.92 1.86
C GLY A 221 -2.28 17.69 0.95
N ARG A 222 -1.36 17.48 0.00
CA ARG A 222 -1.47 16.43 -1.01
C ARG A 222 -0.40 15.34 -0.83
N ALA A 223 -0.72 14.14 -1.32
CA ALA A 223 0.22 13.02 -1.39
C ALA A 223 -0.01 12.22 -2.68
N HIS A 224 1.04 11.60 -3.24
CA HIS A 224 0.87 10.58 -4.25
C HIS A 224 0.42 9.28 -3.58
N ILE A 225 -0.73 8.78 -3.99
CA ILE A 225 -1.35 7.58 -3.43
C ILE A 225 -1.25 6.45 -4.46
N TYR A 226 -0.71 5.34 -4.03
CA TYR A 226 -0.78 4.07 -4.76
C TYR A 226 -1.99 3.29 -4.27
N GLU A 227 -2.90 2.97 -5.19
CA GLU A 227 -4.09 2.18 -4.96
C GLU A 227 -3.87 0.75 -5.51
N PRO A 228 -3.81 -0.29 -4.64
CA PRO A 228 -3.34 -1.61 -5.02
C PRO A 228 -4.30 -2.42 -5.92
N SER A 229 -5.60 -2.14 -5.94
CA SER A 229 -6.52 -2.90 -6.80
C SER A 229 -6.34 -2.55 -8.27
N SER A 230 -6.07 -1.30 -8.58
CA SER A 230 -5.84 -0.79 -9.94
C SER A 230 -4.35 -0.65 -10.29
N GLY A 231 -3.48 -0.62 -9.28
CA GLY A 231 -2.08 -0.28 -9.44
C GLY A 231 -1.83 1.20 -9.78
N ALA A 232 -2.85 2.04 -9.62
CA ALA A 232 -2.76 3.46 -9.94
C ALA A 232 -1.93 4.23 -8.92
N VAL A 233 -1.19 5.24 -9.41
CA VAL A 233 -0.49 6.25 -8.60
C VAL A 233 -0.99 7.61 -9.02
N ARG A 234 -1.65 8.33 -8.12
CA ARG A 234 -2.20 9.65 -8.37
C ARG A 234 -2.04 10.56 -7.17
N ALA A 235 -1.92 11.86 -7.43
CA ALA A 235 -1.93 12.86 -6.37
C ALA A 235 -3.36 13.05 -5.85
N LEU A 236 -3.52 12.96 -4.51
CA LEU A 236 -4.78 13.18 -3.80
C LEU A 236 -4.60 14.33 -2.81
N ASP A 237 -5.57 15.23 -2.76
CA ASP A 237 -5.71 16.18 -1.67
C ASP A 237 -6.34 15.47 -0.47
N LEU A 238 -5.53 15.25 0.58
CA LEU A 238 -5.96 14.59 1.81
C LEU A 238 -6.84 15.50 2.67
N THR A 239 -6.77 16.82 2.45
CA THR A 239 -7.54 17.82 3.22
C THR A 239 -8.89 18.15 2.59
N ALA A 240 -9.12 17.73 1.35
CA ALA A 240 -10.38 17.95 0.66
C ALA A 240 -11.55 17.30 1.44
N PRO A 241 -12.65 18.02 1.66
CA PRO A 241 -13.83 17.48 2.34
C PRO A 241 -14.43 16.33 1.53
N ARG A 242 -14.88 15.29 2.22
CA ARG A 242 -15.50 14.11 1.63
C ARG A 242 -16.82 13.79 2.34
N ASP A 243 -17.82 13.39 1.56
CA ASP A 243 -19.09 12.91 2.11
C ASP A 243 -18.89 11.48 2.67
N PRO A 244 -19.10 11.25 3.98
CA PRO A 244 -18.85 9.95 4.61
C PRO A 244 -19.79 8.84 4.13
N HIS A 245 -20.89 9.17 3.47
CA HIS A 245 -21.93 8.22 3.06
C HIS A 245 -21.87 7.90 1.55
N ARG A 246 -21.14 8.68 0.76
CA ARG A 246 -20.98 8.48 -0.68
C ARG A 246 -19.65 7.78 -1.01
N PRO A 247 -19.54 7.19 -2.21
CA PRO A 247 -18.27 6.70 -2.70
C PRO A 247 -17.17 7.77 -2.63
N GLY A 248 -16.03 7.41 -2.07
CA GLY A 248 -14.87 8.28 -1.97
C GLY A 248 -14.04 8.31 -3.25
N PRO A 249 -12.89 9.00 -3.22
CA PRO A 249 -11.99 9.07 -4.35
C PRO A 249 -11.40 7.69 -4.68
N ARG A 250 -11.12 7.46 -5.96
CA ARG A 250 -10.53 6.20 -6.46
C ARG A 250 -9.17 5.91 -5.82
N GLU A 251 -8.44 6.93 -5.47
CA GLU A 251 -7.14 6.87 -4.79
C GLU A 251 -7.25 6.24 -3.40
N LEU A 252 -8.42 6.31 -2.76
CA LEU A 252 -8.71 5.65 -1.48
C LEU A 252 -9.47 4.31 -1.65
N GLY A 253 -9.46 3.72 -2.86
CA GLY A 253 -10.20 2.51 -3.18
C GLY A 253 -11.72 2.72 -3.21
N ASN A 254 -12.17 3.91 -3.55
CA ASN A 254 -13.56 4.39 -3.52
C ASN A 254 -14.16 4.48 -2.09
N TRP A 255 -13.33 4.41 -1.05
CA TRP A 255 -13.78 4.60 0.33
C TRP A 255 -13.74 6.07 0.72
N PRO A 256 -14.78 6.60 1.41
CA PRO A 256 -14.86 8.02 1.72
C PRO A 256 -13.94 8.48 2.84
N ARG A 257 -13.50 7.57 3.73
CA ARG A 257 -12.80 7.91 4.97
C ARG A 257 -11.41 7.32 5.05
N VAL A 258 -10.51 8.07 5.68
CA VAL A 258 -9.27 7.54 6.26
C VAL A 258 -9.51 7.32 7.75
N LEU A 259 -9.38 6.08 8.22
CA LEU A 259 -9.70 5.66 9.58
C LEU A 259 -8.46 5.48 10.45
N ALA A 260 -7.34 5.12 9.83
CA ALA A 260 -6.07 5.03 10.53
C ALA A 260 -4.91 5.34 9.60
N VAL A 261 -3.81 5.77 10.18
CA VAL A 261 -2.53 6.02 9.55
C VAL A 261 -1.49 5.09 10.15
N ILE A 262 -0.77 4.37 9.30
CA ILE A 262 0.38 3.55 9.70
C ILE A 262 1.63 4.26 9.21
N ALA A 263 2.33 4.90 10.13
CA ALA A 263 3.46 5.76 9.86
C ALA A 263 4.60 5.51 10.86
N PRO A 264 5.83 5.96 10.55
CA PRO A 264 6.92 5.89 11.52
C PRO A 264 6.58 6.71 12.77
N GLU A 265 7.04 6.23 13.91
CA GLU A 265 7.09 7.05 15.16
C GLU A 265 8.10 8.20 14.95
N ASN A 266 7.70 9.39 15.38
CA ASN A 266 8.57 10.59 15.40
C ASN A 266 9.61 10.47 16.51
#